data_b90072878f5773e858238536370af60d
#
_entry.id   b90072878f5773e858238536370af60d
#
_cell.length_a   1.000
_cell.length_b   1.000
_cell.length_c   1.000
_cell.angle_alpha   90.00
_cell.angle_beta   90.00
_cell.angle_gamma   90.00
#
_symmetry.space_group_name_H-M   'P 1'
#
loop_
_entity.id
_entity.type
_entity.pdbx_description
1 polymer ?
#
loop_
_entity_poly.entity_id
_entity_poly.type
_entity_poly.pdbx_seq_one_letter_code
_entity_poly.pdbx_strand_id
1 'polypeptide(L)'
;MVKIYIDPGHGGNDPGAVGNGLREKDLTLKIAKYMRDYLLNNYSGVSVRMSRENDKTVSLSARTNDANKWGADAFISIHINAGGGTGFESFVYPNVGQATRNLQNAIHGEVVKAFSGFRDRGKKQANFHVLRETKMSAVLTENGFIDTKKDADFLKNEANLRKIGEAHALGVAKYFGLKKKAQPK
;
A
#
# COMPACT_ATOMS: atom_id res chain seq x y z
N MET A 1 1.30 -4.38 20.93
CA MET A 1 0.64 -4.72 19.67
C MET A 1 0.99 -3.67 18.63
N VAL A 2 1.45 -4.09 17.46
CA VAL A 2 1.80 -3.20 16.35
C VAL A 2 0.55 -2.77 15.62
N LYS A 3 0.37 -1.46 15.40
CA LYS A 3 -0.80 -0.88 14.74
C LYS A 3 -0.46 -0.44 13.32
N ILE A 4 -1.03 -1.08 12.33
CA ILE A 4 -0.82 -0.79 10.92
C ILE A 4 -2.06 -0.13 10.32
N TYR A 5 -1.89 1.06 9.76
CA TYR A 5 -2.94 1.77 9.05
C TYR A 5 -2.75 1.59 7.56
N ILE A 6 -3.74 1.02 6.89
CA ILE A 6 -3.73 0.80 5.44
C ILE A 6 -4.70 1.78 4.79
N ASP A 7 -4.20 2.52 3.81
CA ASP A 7 -4.94 3.57 3.14
C ASP A 7 -5.12 3.24 1.65
N PRO A 8 -6.24 2.59 1.27
CA PRO A 8 -6.55 2.45 -0.15
C PRO A 8 -6.92 3.82 -0.73
N GLY A 9 -6.12 4.28 -1.68
CA GLY A 9 -6.28 5.61 -2.27
C GLY A 9 -7.61 5.78 -2.99
N HIS A 10 -8.11 7.03 -3.01
CA HIS A 10 -9.36 7.41 -3.67
C HIS A 10 -10.60 6.77 -3.04
N GLY A 11 -11.70 6.61 -3.77
CA GLY A 11 -12.93 6.00 -3.29
C GLY A 11 -14.17 6.90 -3.50
N GLY A 12 -15.33 6.26 -3.63
CA GLY A 12 -16.61 6.96 -3.78
C GLY A 12 -16.65 7.87 -5.01
N ASN A 13 -16.80 9.17 -4.78
CA ASN A 13 -16.86 10.18 -5.84
C ASN A 13 -15.50 10.46 -6.49
N ASP A 14 -14.41 9.99 -5.91
CA ASP A 14 -13.06 10.09 -6.44
C ASP A 14 -12.63 8.73 -6.99
N PRO A 15 -12.73 8.50 -8.32
CA PRO A 15 -12.32 7.22 -8.91
C PRO A 15 -10.80 7.03 -8.95
N GLY A 16 -10.02 8.09 -8.71
CA GLY A 16 -8.60 8.10 -9.04
C GLY A 16 -8.40 8.05 -10.56
N ALA A 17 -7.27 7.50 -11.00
CA ALA A 17 -7.02 7.32 -12.42
C ALA A 17 -7.95 6.24 -12.99
N VAL A 18 -8.34 6.43 -14.27
CA VAL A 18 -9.21 5.50 -15.00
C VAL A 18 -8.54 5.21 -16.35
N GLY A 19 -8.47 3.95 -16.73
CA GLY A 19 -7.89 3.54 -17.99
C GLY A 19 -8.03 2.04 -18.23
N ASN A 20 -8.06 1.64 -19.48
CA ASN A 20 -8.13 0.23 -19.89
C ASN A 20 -9.27 -0.56 -19.23
N GLY A 21 -10.39 0.11 -18.92
CA GLY A 21 -11.54 -0.51 -18.28
C GLY A 21 -11.41 -0.67 -16.77
N LEU A 22 -10.38 -0.09 -16.15
CA LEU A 22 -10.11 -0.17 -14.72
C LEU A 22 -10.26 1.20 -14.06
N ARG A 23 -10.59 1.20 -12.77
CA ARG A 23 -10.60 2.38 -11.91
C ARG A 23 -9.65 2.16 -10.74
N GLU A 24 -8.81 3.14 -10.48
CA GLU A 24 -7.81 3.06 -9.41
C GLU A 24 -8.46 2.73 -8.07
N LYS A 25 -9.57 3.37 -7.71
CA LYS A 25 -10.24 3.15 -6.42
C LYS A 25 -10.62 1.69 -6.17
N ASP A 26 -10.97 0.96 -7.21
CA ASP A 26 -11.36 -0.46 -7.09
C ASP A 26 -10.13 -1.35 -6.86
N LEU A 27 -9.04 -1.07 -7.57
CA LEU A 27 -7.79 -1.82 -7.45
C LEU A 27 -7.14 -1.60 -6.10
N THR A 28 -7.07 -0.36 -5.64
CA THR A 28 -6.43 -0.03 -4.36
C THR A 28 -7.18 -0.67 -3.19
N LEU A 29 -8.51 -0.70 -3.26
CA LEU A 29 -9.33 -1.35 -2.22
C LEU A 29 -9.06 -2.85 -2.15
N LYS A 30 -8.99 -3.53 -3.30
CA LYS A 30 -8.69 -4.96 -3.36
C LYS A 30 -7.31 -5.28 -2.80
N ILE A 31 -6.29 -4.56 -3.25
CA ILE A 31 -4.92 -4.77 -2.77
C ILE A 31 -4.84 -4.55 -1.26
N ALA A 32 -5.46 -3.48 -0.76
CA ALA A 32 -5.47 -3.16 0.67
C ALA A 32 -6.13 -4.25 1.51
N LYS A 33 -7.24 -4.81 1.04
CA LYS A 33 -7.93 -5.92 1.72
C LYS A 33 -7.07 -7.19 1.74
N TYR A 34 -6.41 -7.52 0.65
CA TYR A 34 -5.49 -8.66 0.62
C TYR A 34 -4.32 -8.48 1.60
N MET A 35 -3.77 -7.26 1.66
CA MET A 35 -2.73 -6.94 2.64
C MET A 35 -3.22 -7.12 4.07
N ARG A 36 -4.39 -6.54 4.41
CA ARG A 36 -5.02 -6.67 5.73
C ARG A 36 -5.21 -8.13 6.11
N ASP A 37 -5.84 -8.88 5.22
CA ASP A 37 -6.20 -10.27 5.51
C ASP A 37 -4.95 -11.13 5.70
N TYR A 38 -3.92 -10.91 4.90
CA TYR A 38 -2.67 -11.63 5.04
C TYR A 38 -1.99 -11.34 6.39
N LEU A 39 -1.94 -10.07 6.80
CA LEU A 39 -1.38 -9.69 8.10
C LEU A 39 -2.15 -10.36 9.24
N LEU A 40 -3.48 -10.25 9.24
CA LEU A 40 -4.31 -10.75 10.32
C LEU A 40 -4.36 -12.28 10.37
N ASN A 41 -4.31 -12.95 9.22
CA ASN A 41 -4.38 -14.40 9.15
C ASN A 41 -3.05 -15.09 9.46
N ASN A 42 -1.92 -14.45 9.21
CA ASN A 42 -0.61 -15.09 9.29
C ASN A 42 0.28 -14.62 10.43
N TYR A 43 -0.01 -13.48 11.04
CA TYR A 43 0.85 -12.90 12.08
C TYR A 43 0.08 -12.61 13.36
N SER A 44 0.77 -12.75 14.49
CA SER A 44 0.28 -12.37 15.82
C SER A 44 0.82 -10.99 16.21
N GLY A 45 0.17 -10.35 17.18
CA GLY A 45 0.64 -9.08 17.75
C GLY A 45 0.47 -7.89 16.82
N VAL A 46 -0.42 -7.96 15.84
CA VAL A 46 -0.70 -6.89 14.87
C VAL A 46 -2.18 -6.54 14.85
N SER A 47 -2.47 -5.26 14.80
CA SER A 47 -3.81 -4.68 14.58
C SER A 47 -3.80 -3.93 13.28
N VAL A 48 -4.89 -3.98 12.53
CA VAL A 48 -5.04 -3.28 11.24
C VAL A 48 -6.28 -2.41 11.26
N ARG A 49 -6.13 -1.16 10.80
CA ARG A 49 -7.24 -0.24 10.55
C ARG A 49 -7.08 0.31 9.13
N MET A 50 -8.20 0.49 8.44
CA MET A 50 -8.20 0.99 7.06
C MET A 50 -8.92 2.33 6.99
N SER A 51 -8.51 3.22 6.08
CA SER A 51 -9.19 4.49 5.84
C SER A 51 -10.59 4.27 5.27
N ARG A 52 -10.79 3.19 4.52
CA ARG A 52 -12.09 2.71 4.03
C ARG A 52 -12.03 1.22 3.78
N GLU A 53 -13.17 0.56 3.94
CA GLU A 53 -13.31 -0.88 3.67
C GLU A 53 -14.30 -1.15 2.54
N ASN A 54 -14.85 -0.08 1.95
CA ASN A 54 -15.81 -0.14 0.86
C ASN A 54 -15.59 1.05 -0.09
N ASP A 55 -16.45 1.19 -1.10
CA ASP A 55 -16.41 2.28 -2.06
C ASP A 55 -17.08 3.54 -1.47
N LYS A 56 -16.33 4.31 -0.71
CA LYS A 56 -16.82 5.57 -0.14
C LYS A 56 -15.80 6.68 -0.30
N THR A 57 -16.28 7.91 -0.32
CA THR A 57 -15.47 9.11 -0.35
C THR A 57 -14.83 9.35 1.02
N VAL A 58 -13.49 9.50 1.04
CA VAL A 58 -12.73 9.84 2.24
C VAL A 58 -11.74 10.94 1.88
N SER A 59 -11.79 12.07 2.57
CA SER A 59 -10.85 13.16 2.32
C SER A 59 -9.43 12.78 2.74
N LEU A 60 -8.43 13.45 2.18
CA LEU A 60 -7.03 13.23 2.57
C LEU A 60 -6.83 13.49 4.07
N SER A 61 -7.41 14.59 4.58
CA SER A 61 -7.32 14.95 6.01
C SER A 61 -7.98 13.90 6.91
N ALA A 62 -9.09 13.33 6.49
CA ALA A 62 -9.76 12.28 7.26
C ALA A 62 -8.87 11.04 7.42
N ARG A 63 -8.13 10.68 6.38
CA ARG A 63 -7.20 9.53 6.40
C ARG A 63 -6.08 9.74 7.42
N THR A 64 -5.41 10.88 7.33
CA THR A 64 -4.28 11.20 8.21
C THR A 64 -4.71 11.46 9.65
N ASN A 65 -5.83 12.16 9.85
CA ASN A 65 -6.36 12.43 11.18
C ASN A 65 -6.78 11.13 11.88
N ASP A 66 -7.41 10.21 11.17
CA ASP A 66 -7.82 8.92 11.72
C ASP A 66 -6.62 8.07 12.14
N ALA A 67 -5.60 7.99 11.28
CA ALA A 67 -4.37 7.26 11.58
C ALA A 67 -3.64 7.85 12.78
N ASN A 68 -3.51 9.18 12.82
CA ASN A 68 -2.83 9.89 13.91
C ASN A 68 -3.58 9.69 15.24
N LYS A 69 -4.91 9.82 15.22
CA LYS A 69 -5.75 9.64 16.42
C LYS A 69 -5.69 8.21 16.94
N TRP A 70 -5.68 7.23 16.05
CA TRP A 70 -5.58 5.82 16.42
C TRP A 70 -4.20 5.48 16.98
N GLY A 71 -3.18 6.26 16.69
CA GLY A 71 -1.81 6.00 17.11
C GLY A 71 -1.15 4.89 16.31
N ALA A 72 -1.33 4.90 15.00
CA ALA A 72 -0.70 3.92 14.11
C ALA A 72 0.83 3.96 14.24
N ASP A 73 1.46 2.80 14.13
CA ASP A 73 2.92 2.65 14.09
C ASP A 73 3.47 2.80 12.66
N ALA A 74 2.65 2.50 11.67
CA ALA A 74 2.97 2.71 10.27
C ALA A 74 1.71 3.04 9.47
N PHE A 75 1.87 3.86 8.44
CA PHE A 75 0.82 4.26 7.49
C PHE A 75 1.25 3.84 6.09
N ILE A 76 0.45 3.00 5.44
CA ILE A 76 0.74 2.49 4.10
C ILE A 76 -0.38 2.89 3.15
N SER A 77 -0.09 3.83 2.25
CA SER A 77 -1.03 4.31 1.23
C SER A 77 -0.80 3.56 -0.07
N ILE A 78 -1.86 2.99 -0.63
CA ILE A 78 -1.79 2.14 -1.82
C ILE A 78 -2.47 2.85 -2.98
N HIS A 79 -1.73 3.04 -4.07
CA HIS A 79 -2.14 3.74 -5.28
C HIS A 79 -1.79 2.96 -6.54
N ILE A 80 -2.40 3.36 -7.64
CA ILE A 80 -2.09 2.91 -9.00
C ILE A 80 -1.69 4.13 -9.81
N ASN A 81 -0.61 4.04 -10.55
CA ASN A 81 -0.03 5.15 -11.31
C ASN A 81 -0.77 5.40 -12.64
N ALA A 82 -0.51 6.55 -13.23
CA ALA A 82 -0.92 6.92 -14.58
C ALA A 82 0.13 7.86 -15.17
N GLY A 83 0.16 7.98 -16.51
CA GLY A 83 1.11 8.84 -17.21
C GLY A 83 1.97 8.11 -18.25
N GLY A 84 1.58 6.90 -18.61
CA GLY A 84 2.21 6.16 -19.71
C GLY A 84 3.49 5.42 -19.38
N GLY A 85 3.85 5.34 -18.08
CA GLY A 85 5.01 4.55 -17.63
C GLY A 85 4.68 3.08 -17.42
N THR A 86 5.58 2.35 -16.79
CA THR A 86 5.38 0.94 -16.43
C THR A 86 6.16 0.60 -15.16
N GLY A 87 5.59 -0.25 -14.31
CA GLY A 87 6.26 -0.82 -13.15
C GLY A 87 5.83 -0.26 -11.81
N PHE A 88 6.66 -0.50 -10.83
CA PHE A 88 6.42 -0.22 -9.41
C PHE A 88 7.39 0.84 -8.87
N GLU A 89 6.85 1.77 -8.08
CA GLU A 89 7.67 2.73 -7.34
C GLU A 89 7.05 3.00 -5.96
N SER A 90 7.89 3.45 -5.03
CA SER A 90 7.44 3.79 -3.67
C SER A 90 7.98 5.16 -3.26
N PHE A 91 7.24 5.83 -2.38
CA PHE A 91 7.51 7.19 -1.95
C PHE A 91 7.49 7.31 -0.44
N VAL A 92 8.40 8.13 0.08
CA VAL A 92 8.38 8.67 1.43
C VAL A 92 8.45 10.20 1.36
N TYR A 93 8.12 10.88 2.44
CA TYR A 93 8.27 12.33 2.50
C TYR A 93 9.76 12.71 2.48
N PRO A 94 10.15 13.84 1.87
CA PRO A 94 11.55 14.27 1.83
C PRO A 94 12.16 14.41 3.23
N ASN A 95 13.42 14.00 3.36
CA ASN A 95 14.22 14.13 4.59
C ASN A 95 13.69 13.37 5.81
N VAL A 96 12.96 12.28 5.58
CA VAL A 96 12.54 11.39 6.68
C VAL A 96 13.73 10.66 7.32
N GLY A 97 13.52 10.20 8.55
CA GLY A 97 14.53 9.43 9.28
C GLY A 97 14.75 8.02 8.73
N GLN A 98 15.77 7.35 9.27
CA GLN A 98 16.16 6.01 8.81
C GLN A 98 15.06 4.97 9.02
N ALA A 99 14.27 5.09 10.09
CA ALA A 99 13.17 4.17 10.35
C ALA A 99 12.14 4.13 9.20
N THR A 100 11.74 5.30 8.70
CA THR A 100 10.82 5.38 7.56
C THR A 100 11.45 4.84 6.28
N ARG A 101 12.72 5.14 6.03
CA ARG A 101 13.44 4.57 4.89
C ARG A 101 13.56 3.05 4.97
N ASN A 102 13.78 2.51 6.17
CA ASN A 102 13.84 1.06 6.38
C ASN A 102 12.49 0.39 6.10
N LEU A 103 11.38 1.04 6.50
CA LEU A 103 10.03 0.57 6.17
C LEU A 103 9.80 0.57 4.65
N GLN A 104 10.17 1.65 3.97
CA GLN A 104 10.11 1.73 2.50
C GLN A 104 10.93 0.61 1.86
N ASN A 105 12.16 0.40 2.31
CA ASN A 105 13.05 -0.63 1.78
C ASN A 105 12.44 -2.03 1.93
N ALA A 106 11.85 -2.32 3.08
CA ALA A 106 11.25 -3.63 3.35
C ALA A 106 10.06 -3.90 2.44
N ILE A 107 9.13 -2.95 2.32
CA ILE A 107 7.96 -3.07 1.46
C ILE A 107 8.38 -3.13 -0.02
N HIS A 108 9.20 -2.19 -0.44
CA HIS A 108 9.67 -2.08 -1.83
C HIS A 108 10.35 -3.37 -2.28
N GLY A 109 11.26 -3.88 -1.45
CA GLY A 109 12.01 -5.10 -1.75
C GLY A 109 11.11 -6.32 -1.93
N GLU A 110 10.10 -6.48 -1.09
CA GLU A 110 9.17 -7.61 -1.19
C GLU A 110 8.29 -7.52 -2.44
N VAL A 111 7.81 -6.34 -2.81
CA VAL A 111 7.00 -6.18 -4.03
C VAL A 111 7.84 -6.46 -5.27
N VAL A 112 9.03 -5.90 -5.36
CA VAL A 112 9.95 -6.12 -6.49
C VAL A 112 10.32 -7.60 -6.60
N LYS A 113 10.60 -8.27 -5.49
CA LYS A 113 10.92 -9.69 -5.45
C LYS A 113 9.76 -10.57 -5.91
N ALA A 114 8.51 -10.16 -5.62
CA ALA A 114 7.33 -10.94 -6.00
C ALA A 114 7.09 -10.95 -7.52
N PHE A 115 7.56 -9.95 -8.25
CA PHE A 115 7.25 -9.76 -9.68
C PHE A 115 8.51 -9.47 -10.49
N SER A 116 9.19 -10.51 -10.97
CA SER A 116 10.43 -10.38 -11.76
C SER A 116 10.24 -9.64 -13.09
N GLY A 117 9.03 -9.67 -13.67
CA GLY A 117 8.72 -8.98 -14.93
C GLY A 117 8.16 -7.58 -14.77
N PHE A 118 7.99 -7.11 -13.53
CA PHE A 118 7.42 -5.80 -13.23
C PHE A 118 8.57 -4.82 -12.97
N ARG A 119 8.67 -3.78 -13.79
CA ARG A 119 9.81 -2.86 -13.71
C ARG A 119 9.93 -2.22 -12.34
N ASP A 120 11.12 -2.27 -11.77
CA ASP A 120 11.47 -1.53 -10.57
C ASP A 120 11.84 -0.09 -10.95
N ARG A 121 10.96 0.86 -10.64
CA ARG A 121 11.18 2.30 -10.89
C ARG A 121 11.93 2.98 -9.75
N GLY A 122 12.19 2.25 -8.67
CA GLY A 122 12.98 2.75 -7.55
C GLY A 122 12.18 3.35 -6.41
N LYS A 123 12.91 3.67 -5.37
CA LYS A 123 12.43 4.32 -4.15
C LYS A 123 12.63 5.82 -4.29
N LYS A 124 11.59 6.60 -4.00
CA LYS A 124 11.52 8.04 -4.28
C LYS A 124 11.04 8.82 -3.07
N GLN A 125 11.08 10.14 -3.19
CA GLN A 125 10.58 11.08 -2.21
C GLN A 125 9.60 12.03 -2.90
N ALA A 126 8.51 12.39 -2.21
CA ALA A 126 7.54 13.34 -2.74
C ALA A 126 6.75 13.99 -1.60
N ASN A 127 6.31 15.22 -1.85
CA ASN A 127 5.46 15.97 -0.92
C ASN A 127 3.98 15.62 -1.14
N PHE A 128 3.60 14.40 -0.76
CA PHE A 128 2.19 14.00 -0.75
C PHE A 128 1.58 14.31 0.63
N HIS A 129 0.32 14.75 0.62
CA HIS A 129 -0.40 15.09 1.85
C HIS A 129 -0.33 13.98 2.91
N VAL A 130 -0.62 12.75 2.51
CA VAL A 130 -0.68 11.61 3.44
C VAL A 130 0.70 11.25 4.03
N LEU A 131 1.78 11.60 3.34
CA LEU A 131 3.15 11.40 3.85
C LEU A 131 3.59 12.55 4.76
N ARG A 132 3.10 13.77 4.50
CA ARG A 132 3.44 14.97 5.27
C ARG A 132 2.67 15.07 6.57
N GLU A 133 1.36 14.77 6.54
CA GLU A 133 0.45 15.04 7.66
C GLU A 133 0.30 13.87 8.63
N THR A 134 1.01 12.77 8.42
CA THR A 134 1.07 11.63 9.33
C THR A 134 2.20 11.79 10.36
N LYS A 135 1.95 11.36 11.60
CA LYS A 135 2.91 11.46 12.71
C LYS A 135 3.83 10.24 12.82
N MET A 136 3.50 9.15 12.13
CA MET A 136 4.26 7.90 12.12
C MET A 136 4.99 7.72 10.80
N SER A 137 5.83 6.69 10.69
CA SER A 137 6.44 6.31 9.41
C SER A 137 5.37 6.02 8.39
N ALA A 138 5.46 6.64 7.21
CA ALA A 138 4.46 6.55 6.16
C ALA A 138 5.13 6.28 4.81
N VAL A 139 4.55 5.36 4.04
CA VAL A 139 5.00 4.97 2.71
C VAL A 139 3.79 4.96 1.77
N LEU A 140 3.97 5.48 0.56
CA LEU A 140 2.98 5.42 -0.51
C LEU A 140 3.56 4.58 -1.64
N THR A 141 2.77 3.63 -2.14
CA THR A 141 3.18 2.76 -3.25
C THR A 141 2.34 3.02 -4.48
N GLU A 142 2.99 3.01 -5.64
CA GLU A 142 2.38 3.11 -6.96
C GLU A 142 2.58 1.77 -7.67
N ASN A 143 1.49 1.03 -7.85
CA ASN A 143 1.50 -0.38 -8.22
C ASN A 143 1.10 -0.56 -9.68
N GLY A 144 1.96 -0.15 -10.59
CA GLY A 144 1.70 -0.20 -12.01
C GLY A 144 0.96 1.01 -12.55
N PHE A 145 0.85 1.11 -13.86
CA PHE A 145 0.23 2.21 -14.58
C PHE A 145 -1.07 1.76 -15.24
N ILE A 146 -2.17 2.36 -14.82
CA ILE A 146 -3.52 1.98 -15.27
C ILE A 146 -3.73 2.26 -16.78
N ASP A 147 -3.03 3.26 -17.31
CA ASP A 147 -3.11 3.69 -18.70
C ASP A 147 -2.11 2.99 -19.62
N THR A 148 -1.27 2.13 -19.10
CA THR A 148 -0.35 1.29 -19.87
C THR A 148 -0.94 -0.11 -19.99
N LYS A 149 -1.16 -0.57 -21.23
CA LYS A 149 -1.85 -1.85 -21.49
C LYS A 149 -1.20 -3.03 -20.75
N LYS A 150 0.12 -3.14 -20.79
CA LYS A 150 0.87 -4.20 -20.11
C LYS A 150 0.56 -4.25 -18.62
N ASP A 151 0.62 -3.09 -17.95
CA ASP A 151 0.35 -3.00 -16.51
C ASP A 151 -1.14 -3.21 -16.21
N ALA A 152 -2.02 -2.65 -17.04
CA ALA A 152 -3.46 -2.84 -16.89
C ALA A 152 -3.85 -4.33 -17.00
N ASP A 153 -3.31 -5.04 -17.98
CA ASP A 153 -3.57 -6.47 -18.15
C ASP A 153 -3.09 -7.26 -16.92
N PHE A 154 -1.94 -6.90 -16.37
CA PHE A 154 -1.42 -7.45 -15.13
C PHE A 154 -2.37 -7.18 -13.94
N LEU A 155 -2.88 -5.94 -13.83
CA LEU A 155 -3.77 -5.54 -12.74
C LEU A 155 -5.19 -6.10 -12.87
N LYS A 156 -5.61 -6.54 -14.05
CA LYS A 156 -6.90 -7.23 -14.24
C LYS A 156 -6.92 -8.63 -13.65
N ASN A 157 -5.76 -9.21 -13.41
CA ASN A 157 -5.64 -10.54 -12.83
C ASN A 157 -5.74 -10.46 -11.30
N GLU A 158 -6.80 -11.01 -10.75
CA GLU A 158 -7.08 -11.00 -9.30
C GLU A 158 -5.93 -11.63 -8.49
N ALA A 159 -5.32 -12.69 -9.01
CA ALA A 159 -4.18 -13.34 -8.35
C ALA A 159 -2.98 -12.39 -8.22
N ASN A 160 -2.78 -11.50 -9.18
CA ASN A 160 -1.72 -10.49 -9.11
C ASN A 160 -2.01 -9.43 -8.05
N LEU A 161 -3.27 -8.96 -7.95
CA LEU A 161 -3.67 -8.00 -6.91
C LEU A 161 -3.46 -8.59 -5.52
N ARG A 162 -3.83 -9.84 -5.33
CA ARG A 162 -3.60 -10.57 -4.09
C ARG A 162 -2.11 -10.63 -3.75
N LYS A 163 -1.29 -10.98 -4.72
CA LYS A 163 0.16 -11.10 -4.54
C LYS A 163 0.82 -9.77 -4.19
N ILE A 164 0.35 -8.67 -4.79
CA ILE A 164 0.81 -7.32 -4.43
C ILE A 164 0.48 -7.03 -2.96
N GLY A 165 -0.74 -7.27 -2.54
CA GLY A 165 -1.16 -7.06 -1.15
C GLY A 165 -0.36 -7.90 -0.17
N GLU A 166 -0.17 -9.18 -0.47
CA GLU A 166 0.61 -10.09 0.36
C GLU A 166 2.08 -9.66 0.45
N ALA A 167 2.67 -9.16 -0.64
CA ALA A 167 4.04 -8.64 -0.65
C ALA A 167 4.19 -7.41 0.26
N HIS A 168 3.21 -6.50 0.25
CA HIS A 168 3.18 -5.37 1.17
C HIS A 168 3.15 -5.86 2.62
N ALA A 169 2.30 -6.84 2.92
CA ALA A 169 2.19 -7.43 4.25
C ALA A 169 3.50 -8.07 4.71
N LEU A 170 4.18 -8.80 3.84
CA LEU A 170 5.49 -9.39 4.13
C LEU A 170 6.53 -8.33 4.47
N GLY A 171 6.56 -7.23 3.72
CA GLY A 171 7.47 -6.12 3.99
C GLY A 171 7.23 -5.48 5.36
N VAL A 172 5.97 -5.23 5.70
CA VAL A 172 5.58 -4.70 7.01
C VAL A 172 5.95 -5.69 8.12
N ALA A 173 5.66 -6.97 7.93
CA ALA A 173 5.96 -8.00 8.92
C ALA A 173 7.47 -8.11 9.18
N LYS A 174 8.27 -8.05 8.13
CA LYS A 174 9.73 -8.04 8.24
C LYS A 174 10.24 -6.82 9.03
N TYR A 175 9.75 -5.65 8.68
CA TYR A 175 10.18 -4.42 9.32
C TYR A 175 9.91 -4.44 10.84
N PHE A 176 8.71 -4.87 11.24
CA PHE A 176 8.33 -4.90 12.66
C PHE A 176 8.75 -6.20 13.37
N GLY A 177 9.32 -7.16 12.67
CA GLY A 177 9.68 -8.45 13.27
C GLY A 177 8.47 -9.21 13.78
N LEU A 178 7.35 -9.17 13.07
CA LEU A 178 6.12 -9.85 13.47
C LEU A 178 6.31 -11.37 13.47
N LYS A 179 5.75 -12.02 14.46
CA LYS A 179 5.80 -13.48 14.58
C LYS A 179 4.64 -14.10 13.82
N LYS A 180 4.94 -15.14 13.05
CA LYS A 180 3.89 -15.94 12.41
C LYS A 180 3.03 -16.63 13.44
N LYS A 181 1.73 -16.72 13.17
CA LYS A 181 0.82 -17.53 13.98
C LYS A 181 1.25 -19.00 13.91
N ALA A 182 1.07 -19.71 15.02
CA ALA A 182 1.25 -21.14 15.03
C ALA A 182 0.27 -21.77 14.05
N GLN A 183 0.78 -22.70 13.22
CA GLN A 183 -0.09 -23.46 12.31
C GLN A 183 -0.97 -24.40 13.13
N PRO A 184 -2.27 -24.54 12.79
CA PRO A 184 -3.08 -25.57 13.43
C PRO A 184 -2.48 -26.95 13.15
N LYS A 185 -2.39 -27.73 14.22
CA LYS A 185 -1.92 -29.13 14.11
C LYS A 185 -2.93 -29.99 13.38
#